data_ea9d5b75656dbcf2f469ce4cfdb36b02
#
_entry.id   ea9d5b75656dbcf2f469ce4cfdb36b02
#
_cell.length_a   1.000
_cell.length_b   1.000
_cell.length_c   1.000
_cell.angle_alpha   90.00
_cell.angle_beta   90.00
_cell.angle_gamma   90.00
#
_symmetry.space_group_name_H-M   'P 1'
#
loop_
_entity.id
_entity.type
_entity.pdbx_description
1 polymer ?
#
loop_
_entity_poly.entity_id
_entity_poly.type
_entity_poly.pdbx_seq_one_letter_code
_entity_poly.pdbx_strand_id
1 'polypeptide(L)'
;MMKRQKGVGLVEVLVALVLLSIAVLGFVALQIRAITASNEATMNVQATNIARDLAERMRMNRTGLAGYVANTDTTNCVTAFCTPENMAKYDFRQVSSRATDLGMSMNVLNCQGST
;
A
#
# COMPACT_ATOMS: atom_id res chain seq x y z
N MET A 1 62.48 20.24 -25.40
CA MET A 1 61.84 20.65 -24.12
C MET A 1 61.17 19.45 -23.50
N MET A 2 61.71 18.95 -22.40
CA MET A 2 61.03 17.89 -21.63
C MET A 2 59.85 18.49 -20.90
N LYS A 3 58.61 18.04 -21.23
CA LYS A 3 57.44 18.36 -20.45
C LYS A 3 57.57 17.67 -19.09
N ARG A 4 57.64 18.45 -18.03
CA ARG A 4 57.58 17.92 -16.66
C ARG A 4 56.23 17.24 -16.48
N GLN A 5 56.20 15.92 -16.46
CA GLN A 5 55.03 15.17 -15.97
C GLN A 5 54.94 15.39 -14.45
N LYS A 6 53.89 16.09 -14.02
CA LYS A 6 53.55 16.12 -12.62
C LYS A 6 52.81 14.82 -12.29
N GLY A 7 53.42 13.97 -11.49
CA GLY A 7 52.74 12.77 -10.97
C GLY A 7 51.59 13.16 -10.07
N VAL A 8 50.49 12.41 -10.16
CA VAL A 8 49.37 12.55 -9.25
C VAL A 8 49.82 12.22 -7.84
N GLY A 9 49.62 13.10 -6.89
CA GLY A 9 49.98 12.87 -5.49
C GLY A 9 49.12 11.79 -4.85
N LEU A 10 49.70 11.01 -3.94
CA LEU A 10 49.02 9.94 -3.22
C LEU A 10 47.82 10.48 -2.43
N VAL A 11 47.94 11.68 -1.88
CA VAL A 11 46.88 12.38 -1.16
C VAL A 11 45.72 12.74 -2.12
N GLU A 12 45.99 13.14 -3.35
CA GLU A 12 44.99 13.48 -4.35
C GLU A 12 44.13 12.26 -4.69
N VAL A 13 44.74 11.10 -4.86
CA VAL A 13 44.04 9.84 -5.11
C VAL A 13 43.18 9.45 -3.91
N LEU A 14 43.68 9.61 -2.68
CA LEU A 14 42.93 9.38 -1.45
C LEU A 14 41.69 10.25 -1.34
N VAL A 15 41.83 11.55 -1.58
CA VAL A 15 40.73 12.51 -1.56
C VAL A 15 39.69 12.16 -2.65
N ALA A 16 40.16 11.81 -3.86
CA ALA A 16 39.26 11.41 -4.93
C ALA A 16 38.44 10.17 -4.58
N LEU A 17 39.04 9.16 -3.96
CA LEU A 17 38.34 7.95 -3.50
C LEU A 17 37.34 8.23 -2.38
N VAL A 18 37.68 9.11 -1.45
CA VAL A 18 36.74 9.52 -0.39
C VAL A 18 35.53 10.25 -0.97
N LEU A 19 35.76 11.22 -1.87
CA LEU A 19 34.68 11.94 -2.54
C LEU A 19 33.77 11.01 -3.37
N LEU A 20 34.37 10.08 -4.09
CA LEU A 20 33.62 9.07 -4.84
C LEU A 20 32.76 8.21 -3.92
N SER A 21 33.31 7.77 -2.80
CA SER A 21 32.59 6.96 -1.80
C SER A 21 31.37 7.70 -1.24
N ILE A 22 31.53 8.97 -0.88
CA ILE A 22 30.42 9.81 -0.38
C ILE A 22 29.37 10.01 -1.46
N ALA A 23 29.77 10.24 -2.70
CA ALA A 23 28.85 10.42 -3.83
C ALA A 23 28.00 9.17 -4.06
N VAL A 24 28.61 7.99 -4.05
CA VAL A 24 27.90 6.70 -4.23
C VAL A 24 26.93 6.45 -3.07
N LEU A 25 27.36 6.67 -1.82
CA LEU A 25 26.51 6.52 -0.64
C LEU A 25 25.31 7.46 -0.67
N GLY A 26 25.52 8.71 -1.07
CA GLY A 26 24.45 9.70 -1.22
C GLY A 26 23.44 9.30 -2.30
N PHE A 27 23.90 8.78 -3.42
CA PHE A 27 23.05 8.28 -4.50
C PHE A 27 22.18 7.09 -4.06
N VAL A 28 22.77 6.12 -3.38
CA VAL A 28 22.04 4.95 -2.83
C VAL A 28 20.99 5.39 -1.82
N ALA A 29 21.31 6.34 -0.94
CA ALA A 29 20.36 6.87 0.03
C ALA A 29 19.14 7.52 -0.64
N LEU A 30 19.34 8.27 -1.73
CA LEU A 30 18.26 8.84 -2.53
C LEU A 30 17.39 7.76 -3.20
N GLN A 31 17.99 6.71 -3.72
CA GLN A 31 17.25 5.59 -4.32
C GLN A 31 16.35 4.89 -3.30
N ILE A 32 16.84 4.64 -2.09
CA ILE A 32 16.04 4.02 -1.02
C ILE A 32 14.84 4.91 -0.68
N ARG A 33 15.03 6.22 -0.58
CA ARG A 33 13.94 7.18 -0.34
C ARG A 33 12.90 7.17 -1.44
N ALA A 34 13.32 7.14 -2.69
CA ALA A 34 12.43 7.09 -3.85
C ALA A 34 11.59 5.81 -3.88
N ILE A 35 12.18 4.66 -3.59
CA ILE A 35 11.49 3.36 -3.53
C ILE A 35 10.47 3.36 -2.39
N THR A 36 10.84 3.85 -1.21
CA THR A 36 9.93 3.93 -0.06
C THR A 36 8.72 4.81 -0.37
N ALA A 37 8.93 5.99 -0.94
CA ALA A 37 7.85 6.89 -1.34
C ALA A 37 6.92 6.28 -2.41
N SER A 38 7.50 5.56 -3.38
CA SER A 38 6.73 4.84 -4.41
C SER A 38 5.87 3.73 -3.82
N ASN A 39 6.42 2.94 -2.90
CA ASN A 39 5.67 1.88 -2.22
C ASN A 39 4.52 2.44 -1.39
N GLU A 40 4.75 3.53 -0.65
CA GLU A 40 3.72 4.19 0.14
C GLU A 40 2.59 4.75 -0.74
N ALA A 41 2.94 5.39 -1.86
CA ALA A 41 1.95 5.86 -2.84
C ALA A 41 1.13 4.71 -3.42
N THR A 42 1.75 3.59 -3.75
CA THR A 42 1.08 2.38 -4.26
C THR A 42 0.11 1.82 -3.23
N MET A 43 0.52 1.72 -1.97
CA MET A 43 -0.35 1.25 -0.88
C MET A 43 -1.57 2.16 -0.68
N ASN A 44 -1.40 3.47 -0.76
CA ASN A 44 -2.50 4.43 -0.66
C ASN A 44 -3.51 4.28 -1.81
N VAL A 45 -3.03 4.07 -3.04
CA VAL A 45 -3.90 3.81 -4.21
C VAL A 45 -4.66 2.51 -4.04
N GLN A 46 -4.00 1.44 -3.60
CA GLN A 46 -4.64 0.14 -3.36
C GLN A 46 -5.69 0.23 -2.25
N ALA A 47 -5.39 0.90 -1.14
CA ALA A 47 -6.35 1.12 -0.05
C ALA A 47 -7.60 1.89 -0.54
N THR A 48 -7.39 2.94 -1.33
CA THR A 48 -8.49 3.72 -1.90
C THR A 48 -9.34 2.87 -2.85
N ASN A 49 -8.74 2.04 -3.68
CA ASN A 49 -9.46 1.17 -4.60
C ASN A 49 -10.29 0.11 -3.86
N ILE A 50 -9.75 -0.48 -2.80
CA ILE A 50 -10.47 -1.43 -1.94
C ILE A 50 -11.66 -0.75 -1.24
N ALA A 51 -11.45 0.45 -0.71
CA ALA A 51 -12.52 1.21 -0.07
C ALA A 51 -13.63 1.59 -1.06
N ARG A 52 -13.28 1.96 -2.28
CA ARG A 52 -14.25 2.25 -3.36
C ARG A 52 -15.04 1.01 -3.76
N ASP A 53 -14.39 -0.14 -3.94
CA ASP A 53 -15.06 -1.40 -4.27
C ASP A 53 -16.11 -1.74 -3.19
N LEU A 54 -15.75 -1.64 -1.92
CA LEU A 54 -16.69 -1.86 -0.83
C LEU A 54 -17.85 -0.86 -0.85
N ALA A 55 -17.56 0.43 -1.04
CA ALA A 55 -18.57 1.47 -1.11
C ALA A 55 -19.57 1.25 -2.25
N GLU A 56 -19.11 0.81 -3.43
CA GLU A 56 -19.99 0.48 -4.54
C GLU A 56 -20.88 -0.73 -4.23
N ARG A 57 -20.35 -1.78 -3.63
CA ARG A 57 -21.13 -2.94 -3.17
C ARG A 57 -22.19 -2.53 -2.15
N MET A 58 -21.85 -1.67 -1.21
CA MET A 58 -22.81 -1.12 -0.22
C MET A 58 -23.93 -0.31 -0.88
N ARG A 59 -23.60 0.50 -1.91
CA ARG A 59 -24.60 1.27 -2.67
C ARG A 59 -25.58 0.37 -3.43
N MET A 60 -25.10 -0.74 -3.95
CA MET A 60 -25.93 -1.72 -4.66
C MET A 60 -26.79 -2.55 -3.72
N ASN A 61 -26.38 -2.72 -2.47
CA ASN A 61 -27.06 -3.55 -1.47
C ASN A 61 -27.53 -2.71 -0.27
N ARG A 62 -28.35 -1.70 -0.51
CA ARG A 62 -28.84 -0.78 0.52
C ARG A 62 -29.67 -1.45 1.63
N THR A 63 -30.39 -2.50 1.29
CA THR A 63 -31.23 -3.22 2.26
C THR A 63 -30.42 -4.11 3.20
N GLY A 64 -29.19 -4.45 2.83
CA GLY A 64 -28.30 -5.29 3.63
C GLY A 64 -27.19 -4.53 4.37
N LEU A 65 -27.30 -3.21 4.55
CA LEU A 65 -26.22 -2.39 5.14
C LEU A 65 -25.78 -2.87 6.54
N ALA A 66 -26.70 -3.38 7.35
CA ALA A 66 -26.37 -3.92 8.66
C ALA A 66 -25.38 -5.10 8.60
N GLY A 67 -25.40 -5.89 7.53
CA GLY A 67 -24.52 -7.03 7.34
C GLY A 67 -23.04 -6.64 7.12
N TYR A 68 -22.76 -5.43 6.66
CA TYR A 68 -21.38 -4.95 6.51
C TYR A 68 -20.70 -4.63 7.84
N VAL A 69 -21.49 -4.30 8.86
CA VAL A 69 -21.00 -4.03 10.23
C VAL A 69 -20.91 -5.34 11.03
N ALA A 70 -21.90 -6.22 10.91
CA ALA A 70 -21.96 -7.51 11.61
C ALA A 70 -21.42 -8.66 10.73
N ASN A 71 -20.13 -8.68 10.49
CA ASN A 71 -19.47 -9.51 9.47
C ASN A 71 -18.99 -10.89 9.95
N THR A 72 -19.76 -11.58 10.80
CA THR A 72 -19.35 -12.85 11.42
C THR A 72 -19.80 -14.12 10.69
N ASP A 73 -20.50 -14.00 9.57
CA ASP A 73 -21.05 -15.14 8.84
C ASP A 73 -20.04 -15.75 7.84
N THR A 74 -20.14 -17.05 7.62
CA THR A 74 -19.34 -17.83 6.66
C THR A 74 -20.11 -18.27 5.42
N THR A 75 -21.31 -17.75 5.17
CA THR A 75 -22.16 -18.14 4.04
C THR A 75 -21.46 -17.83 2.71
N ASN A 76 -21.55 -18.80 1.78
CA ASN A 76 -21.00 -18.66 0.44
C ASN A 76 -22.15 -18.35 -0.56
N CYS A 77 -22.17 -17.12 -1.06
CA CYS A 77 -23.21 -16.65 -1.98
C CYS A 77 -22.99 -17.08 -3.44
N VAL A 78 -21.91 -17.77 -3.74
CA VAL A 78 -21.68 -18.36 -5.08
C VAL A 78 -22.46 -19.65 -5.25
N THR A 79 -22.55 -20.45 -4.18
CA THR A 79 -23.16 -21.78 -4.19
C THR A 79 -24.58 -21.83 -3.65
N ALA A 80 -25.01 -20.79 -2.94
CA ALA A 80 -26.34 -20.69 -2.31
C ALA A 80 -26.93 -19.30 -2.50
N PHE A 81 -28.27 -19.24 -2.51
CA PHE A 81 -28.98 -17.95 -2.49
C PHE A 81 -28.75 -17.23 -1.16
N CYS A 82 -28.34 -15.97 -1.23
CA CYS A 82 -28.12 -15.14 -0.06
C CYS A 82 -29.20 -14.06 0.07
N THR A 83 -29.63 -13.82 1.33
CA THR A 83 -30.38 -12.62 1.67
C THR A 83 -29.48 -11.39 1.50
N PRO A 84 -30.06 -10.17 1.37
CA PRO A 84 -29.24 -8.95 1.29
C PRO A 84 -28.23 -8.78 2.43
N GLU A 85 -28.60 -9.17 3.64
CA GLU A 85 -27.71 -9.13 4.80
C GLU A 85 -26.57 -10.13 4.69
N ASN A 86 -26.84 -11.36 4.28
CA ASN A 86 -25.82 -12.39 4.08
C ASN A 86 -24.90 -12.05 2.88
N MET A 87 -25.45 -11.44 1.83
CA MET A 87 -24.67 -10.92 0.72
C MET A 87 -23.71 -9.83 1.19
N ALA A 88 -24.14 -8.95 2.09
CA ALA A 88 -23.28 -7.92 2.66
C ALA A 88 -22.10 -8.51 3.45
N LYS A 89 -22.37 -9.53 4.28
CA LYS A 89 -21.31 -10.24 5.02
C LYS A 89 -20.31 -10.93 4.07
N TYR A 90 -20.81 -11.56 3.03
CA TYR A 90 -20.00 -12.19 1.99
C TYR A 90 -19.13 -11.17 1.25
N ASP A 91 -19.70 -10.06 0.82
CA ASP A 91 -19.01 -8.96 0.16
C ASP A 91 -17.89 -8.37 1.03
N PHE A 92 -18.20 -8.10 2.30
CA PHE A 92 -17.21 -7.60 3.24
C PHE A 92 -16.04 -8.57 3.40
N ARG A 93 -16.33 -9.86 3.55
CA ARG A 93 -15.28 -10.88 3.68
C ARG A 93 -14.39 -10.95 2.45
N GLN A 94 -14.95 -10.89 1.24
CA GLN A 94 -14.17 -10.88 0.01
C GLN A 94 -13.25 -9.67 -0.10
N VAL A 95 -13.77 -8.48 0.19
CA VAL A 95 -13.00 -7.24 0.11
C VAL A 95 -11.97 -7.18 1.24
N SER A 96 -12.33 -7.59 2.45
CA SER A 96 -11.44 -7.67 3.61
C SER A 96 -10.28 -8.66 3.37
N SER A 97 -10.54 -9.80 2.74
CA SER A 97 -9.49 -10.77 2.37
C SER A 97 -8.47 -10.15 1.44
N ARG A 98 -8.89 -9.41 0.42
CA ARG A 98 -7.97 -8.69 -0.47
C ARG A 98 -7.15 -7.62 0.27
N ALA A 99 -7.75 -6.93 1.22
CA ALA A 99 -7.04 -5.97 2.07
C ALA A 99 -5.96 -6.69 2.91
N THR A 100 -6.30 -7.81 3.51
CA THR A 100 -5.38 -8.63 4.32
C THR A 100 -4.22 -9.16 3.49
N ASP A 101 -4.45 -9.61 2.27
CA ASP A 101 -3.40 -10.07 1.34
C ASP A 101 -2.37 -8.97 1.04
N LEU A 102 -2.78 -7.72 1.12
CA LEU A 102 -1.92 -6.53 0.96
C LEU A 102 -1.35 -6.01 2.29
N GLY A 103 -1.56 -6.72 3.40
CA GLY A 103 -1.11 -6.32 4.73
C GLY A 103 -1.94 -5.20 5.36
N MET A 104 -3.17 -4.96 4.88
CA MET A 104 -4.07 -3.94 5.40
C MET A 104 -5.23 -4.57 6.18
N SER A 105 -5.72 -3.87 7.20
CA SER A 105 -6.96 -4.21 7.90
C SER A 105 -8.08 -3.26 7.50
N MET A 106 -9.30 -3.78 7.41
CA MET A 106 -10.48 -3.02 7.06
C MET A 106 -11.60 -3.28 8.07
N ASN A 107 -12.33 -2.24 8.41
CA ASN A 107 -13.50 -2.35 9.26
C ASN A 107 -14.58 -1.37 8.81
N VAL A 108 -15.83 -1.74 9.01
CA VAL A 108 -16.99 -0.88 8.76
C VAL A 108 -17.68 -0.59 10.09
N LEU A 109 -17.80 0.66 10.40
CA LEU A 109 -18.40 1.14 11.65
C LEU A 109 -19.62 2.00 11.34
N ASN A 110 -20.57 2.02 12.26
CA ASN A 110 -21.67 2.98 12.21
C ASN A 110 -21.14 4.40 12.41
N CYS A 111 -21.72 5.36 11.68
CA CYS A 111 -21.39 6.77 11.90
C CYS A 111 -21.75 7.17 13.33
N GLN A 112 -20.82 7.85 13.99
CA GLN A 112 -21.12 8.42 15.32
C GLN A 112 -22.21 9.48 15.20
N GLY A 113 -23.28 9.31 15.96
CA GLY A 113 -24.43 10.23 15.97
C GLY A 113 -25.60 9.84 15.07
N SER A 114 -25.51 8.75 14.30
CA SER A 114 -26.70 8.16 13.65
C SER A 114 -27.38 7.17 14.61
N THR A 115 -28.34 7.64 15.31
CA THR A 115 -29.28 6.79 16.04
C THR A 115 -30.38 6.28 15.13
#